data_0fa767f4151f43cea49a3e07da140755
#
_entry.id   0fa767f4151f43cea49a3e07da140755
#
_cell.length_a   1.000
_cell.length_b   1.000
_cell.length_c   1.000
_cell.angle_alpha   90.00
_cell.angle_beta   90.00
_cell.angle_gamma   90.00
#
_symmetry.space_group_name_H-M   'P 1'
#
loop_
_entity.id
_entity.type
_entity.pdbx_description
1 polymer ?
#
loop_
_entity_poly.entity_id
_entity_poly.type
_entity_poly.pdbx_seq_one_letter_code
_entity_poly.pdbx_strand_id
1 'polypeptide(L)'
;IHFNATSHTGVKGVETFYVGKRGRFLAKAIQNHLVSNLKVRDRGFKFKRFSVLNDTLCPAVLAECGFISNSYERSRCNSSSYQAAVARSIVSGIEGYDRAY
;
A
#
# COMPACT_ATOMS: atom_id res chain seq x y z
N ILE A 1 -0.85 -4.63 5.87
CA ILE A 1 0.39 -4.27 5.15
C ILE A 1 1.06 -5.53 4.69
N HIS A 2 1.37 -5.61 3.40
CA HIS A 2 1.98 -6.81 2.79
C HIS A 2 3.08 -6.42 1.83
N PHE A 3 3.91 -7.40 1.50
CA PHE A 3 4.75 -7.38 0.32
C PHE A 3 4.21 -8.40 -0.67
N ASN A 4 4.16 -8.01 -1.95
CA ASN A 4 3.54 -8.79 -3.00
C ASN A 4 4.54 -9.73 -3.70
N ALA A 5 4.03 -10.65 -4.49
CA ALA A 5 4.84 -11.54 -5.31
C ALA A 5 4.06 -11.96 -6.56
N THR A 6 4.79 -12.19 -7.65
CA THR A 6 4.23 -12.65 -8.91
C THR A 6 5.27 -13.49 -9.65
N SER A 7 4.82 -14.26 -10.64
CA SER A 7 5.72 -15.04 -11.50
C SER A 7 6.59 -14.18 -12.43
N HIS A 8 6.20 -12.93 -12.65
CA HIS A 8 6.95 -11.99 -13.50
C HIS A 8 7.90 -11.17 -12.64
N THR A 9 9.18 -11.52 -12.64
CA THR A 9 10.18 -10.94 -11.76
C THR A 9 10.50 -9.46 -12.04
N GLY A 10 10.08 -8.95 -13.20
CA GLY A 10 10.23 -7.53 -13.55
C GLY A 10 9.17 -6.62 -12.95
N VAL A 11 8.11 -7.18 -12.39
CA VAL A 11 7.02 -6.37 -11.80
C VAL A 11 7.49 -5.75 -10.49
N LYS A 12 7.23 -4.45 -10.33
CA LYS A 12 7.65 -3.68 -9.15
C LYS A 12 6.66 -2.55 -8.87
N GLY A 13 6.77 -1.97 -7.68
CA GLY A 13 5.99 -0.81 -7.26
C GLY A 13 5.11 -1.09 -6.07
N VAL A 14 4.33 -0.08 -5.71
CA VAL A 14 3.38 -0.14 -4.58
C VAL A 14 1.96 0.03 -5.10
N GLU A 15 1.02 -0.67 -4.47
CA GLU A 15 -0.40 -0.53 -4.79
C GLU A 15 -1.24 -0.76 -3.54
N THR A 16 -2.38 -0.09 -3.47
CA THR A 16 -3.27 -0.21 -2.31
C THR A 16 -4.65 -0.65 -2.80
N PHE A 17 -5.15 -1.72 -2.20
CA PHE A 17 -6.47 -2.27 -2.54
C PHE A 17 -7.49 -1.88 -1.49
N TYR A 18 -8.74 -1.72 -1.93
CA TYR A 18 -9.83 -1.33 -1.05
C TYR A 18 -11.13 -2.04 -1.41
N VAL A 19 -12.05 -2.01 -0.46
CA VAL A 19 -13.46 -2.39 -0.65
C VAL A 19 -14.30 -1.27 -0.06
N GLY A 20 -15.32 -0.85 -0.81
CA GLY A 20 -16.25 0.17 -0.35
C GLY A 20 -15.74 1.61 -0.54
N LYS A 21 -16.69 2.54 -0.43
CA LYS A 21 -16.45 3.95 -0.74
C LYS A 21 -15.44 4.60 0.22
N ARG A 22 -15.61 4.37 1.52
CA ARG A 22 -14.69 4.94 2.51
C ARG A 22 -13.29 4.32 2.39
N GLY A 23 -13.24 3.03 2.09
CA GLY A 23 -11.97 2.36 1.81
C GLY A 23 -11.24 2.98 0.62
N ARG A 24 -11.98 3.39 -0.41
CA ARG A 24 -11.39 4.04 -1.58
C ARG A 24 -10.65 5.34 -1.21
N PHE A 25 -11.26 6.18 -0.39
CA PHE A 25 -10.63 7.44 0.02
C PHE A 25 -9.40 7.20 0.90
N LEU A 26 -9.48 6.21 1.80
CA LEU A 26 -8.34 5.83 2.62
C LEU A 26 -7.20 5.27 1.76
N ALA A 27 -7.52 4.41 0.80
CA ALA A 27 -6.53 3.83 -0.10
C ALA A 27 -5.82 4.90 -0.92
N LYS A 28 -6.56 5.88 -1.42
CA LYS A 28 -5.98 7.00 -2.16
C LYS A 28 -4.99 7.78 -1.30
N ALA A 29 -5.37 8.10 -0.06
CA ALA A 29 -4.50 8.84 0.85
C ALA A 29 -3.21 8.07 1.15
N ILE A 30 -3.33 6.79 1.46
CA ILE A 30 -2.16 5.94 1.75
C ILE A 30 -1.28 5.80 0.50
N GLN A 31 -1.86 5.51 -0.66
CA GLN A 31 -1.11 5.36 -1.90
C GLN A 31 -0.32 6.62 -2.24
N ASN A 32 -0.94 7.79 -2.11
CA ASN A 32 -0.28 9.06 -2.40
C ASN A 32 0.94 9.29 -1.51
N HIS A 33 0.83 8.99 -0.22
CA HIS A 33 1.95 9.13 0.70
C HIS A 33 3.06 8.12 0.44
N LEU A 34 2.70 6.87 0.13
CA LEU A 34 3.69 5.85 -0.22
C LEU A 34 4.50 6.25 -1.44
N VAL A 35 3.82 6.65 -2.51
CA VAL A 35 4.48 7.04 -3.76
C VAL A 35 5.37 8.26 -3.55
N SER A 36 4.85 9.27 -2.86
CA SER A 36 5.57 10.53 -2.64
C SER A 36 6.81 10.34 -1.77
N ASN A 37 6.71 9.54 -0.72
CA ASN A 37 7.77 9.39 0.28
C ASN A 37 8.81 8.33 -0.11
N LEU A 38 8.40 7.28 -0.80
CA LEU A 38 9.29 6.16 -1.11
C LEU A 38 9.96 6.26 -2.47
N LYS A 39 9.46 7.13 -3.34
CA LYS A 39 9.96 7.30 -4.71
C LYS A 39 9.98 5.96 -5.45
N VAL A 40 8.85 5.28 -5.42
CA VAL A 40 8.65 3.96 -6.03
C VAL A 40 7.65 4.07 -7.17
N ARG A 41 7.57 3.03 -7.98
CA ARG A 41 6.58 2.99 -9.06
C ARG A 41 5.17 2.98 -8.46
N ASP A 42 4.34 3.90 -8.94
CA ASP A 42 2.94 4.02 -8.54
C ASP A 42 2.10 3.06 -9.37
N ARG A 43 1.57 2.02 -8.72
CA ARG A 43 0.64 1.09 -9.35
C ARG A 43 -0.82 1.43 -9.05
N GLY A 44 -1.06 2.54 -8.35
CA GLY A 44 -2.41 3.05 -8.09
C GLY A 44 -3.10 2.41 -6.91
N PHE A 45 -4.35 2.80 -6.72
CA PHE A 45 -5.24 2.22 -5.73
C PHE A 45 -6.44 1.63 -6.45
N LYS A 46 -6.84 0.39 -6.07
CA LYS A 46 -7.77 -0.41 -6.86
C LYS A 46 -8.78 -1.12 -5.97
N PHE A 47 -9.99 -1.25 -6.51
CA PHE A 47 -11.00 -2.12 -5.89
C PHE A 47 -10.60 -3.57 -6.09
N LYS A 48 -10.65 -4.36 -5.02
CA LYS A 48 -10.49 -5.81 -5.10
C LYS A 48 -11.05 -6.46 -3.85
N ARG A 49 -11.82 -7.52 -4.02
CA ARG A 49 -12.40 -8.26 -2.90
C ARG A 49 -11.39 -9.23 -2.33
N PHE A 50 -10.75 -8.85 -1.25
CA PHE A 50 -9.95 -9.75 -0.42
C PHE A 50 -10.76 -10.10 0.81
N SER A 51 -10.66 -11.34 1.27
CA SER A 51 -11.36 -11.77 2.49
C SER A 51 -10.97 -10.93 3.70
N VAL A 52 -9.71 -10.48 3.77
CA VAL A 52 -9.21 -9.64 4.85
C VAL A 52 -9.90 -8.27 4.89
N LEU A 53 -10.46 -7.80 3.78
CA LEU A 53 -11.16 -6.51 3.69
C LEU A 53 -12.67 -6.62 3.78
N ASN A 54 -13.22 -7.83 3.64
CA ASN A 54 -14.65 -8.07 3.75
C ASN A 54 -15.05 -8.09 5.24
N ASP A 55 -16.32 -7.93 5.50
CA ASP A 55 -16.90 -8.10 6.83
C ASP A 55 -16.36 -7.14 7.91
N THR A 56 -15.77 -6.01 7.51
CA THR A 56 -15.37 -4.97 8.46
C THR A 56 -16.31 -3.77 8.35
N LEU A 57 -16.62 -3.18 9.49
CA LEU A 57 -17.43 -1.96 9.56
C LEU A 57 -16.59 -0.69 9.40
N CYS A 58 -15.28 -0.83 9.50
CA CYS A 58 -14.34 0.29 9.33
C CYS A 58 -13.88 0.39 7.88
N PRO A 59 -13.44 1.57 7.43
CA PRO A 59 -12.68 1.65 6.18
C PRO A 59 -11.47 0.72 6.28
N ALA A 60 -11.26 -0.09 5.23
CA ALA A 60 -10.21 -1.10 5.25
C ALA A 60 -9.47 -1.12 3.91
N VAL A 61 -8.16 -1.28 4.00
CA VAL A 61 -7.28 -1.33 2.82
C VAL A 61 -6.21 -2.39 3.01
N LEU A 62 -5.68 -2.85 1.89
CA LEU A 62 -4.51 -3.72 1.84
C LEU A 62 -3.42 -2.98 1.06
N ALA A 63 -2.38 -2.56 1.77
CA ALA A 63 -1.24 -1.86 1.16
C ALA A 63 -0.16 -2.88 0.80
N GLU A 64 0.10 -3.02 -0.50
CA GLU A 64 1.16 -3.86 -1.03
C GLU A 64 2.37 -2.98 -1.31
N CYS A 65 3.42 -3.13 -0.51
CA CYS A 65 4.50 -2.15 -0.40
C CYS A 65 5.77 -2.57 -1.16
N GLY A 66 5.64 -3.36 -2.19
CA GLY A 66 6.73 -3.82 -3.04
C GLY A 66 6.56 -5.28 -3.42
N PHE A 67 7.33 -5.73 -4.41
CA PHE A 67 7.28 -7.10 -4.92
C PHE A 67 8.55 -7.83 -4.54
N ILE A 68 8.44 -8.83 -3.65
CA ILE A 68 9.58 -9.64 -3.25
C ILE A 68 10.08 -10.59 -4.36
N SER A 69 9.28 -10.77 -5.40
CA SER A 69 9.69 -11.50 -6.61
C SER A 69 10.69 -10.72 -7.47
N ASN A 70 10.79 -9.40 -7.28
CA ASN A 70 11.79 -8.55 -7.92
C ASN A 70 12.99 -8.43 -6.98
N SER A 71 14.19 -8.80 -7.46
CA SER A 71 15.38 -8.90 -6.60
C SER A 71 15.78 -7.55 -5.98
N TYR A 72 15.65 -6.47 -6.74
CA TYR A 72 15.94 -5.12 -6.24
C TYR A 72 14.94 -4.74 -5.13
N GLU A 73 13.65 -4.91 -5.38
CA GLU A 73 12.62 -4.58 -4.39
C GLU A 73 12.67 -5.49 -3.18
N ARG A 74 12.98 -6.77 -3.37
CA ARG A 74 13.12 -7.72 -2.26
C ARG A 74 14.21 -7.26 -1.28
N SER A 75 15.34 -6.85 -1.79
CA SER A 75 16.43 -6.31 -0.98
C SER A 75 15.99 -5.08 -0.19
N ARG A 76 15.26 -4.18 -0.85
CA ARG A 76 14.73 -2.96 -0.27
C ARG A 76 13.68 -3.25 0.80
N CYS A 77 12.73 -4.13 0.50
CA CYS A 77 11.69 -4.53 1.46
C CYS A 77 12.28 -5.16 2.72
N ASN A 78 13.46 -5.74 2.61
CA ASN A 78 14.14 -6.38 3.72
C ASN A 78 14.96 -5.40 4.56
N SER A 79 15.00 -4.12 4.20
CA SER A 79 15.77 -3.13 4.95
C SER A 79 14.88 -2.44 6.00
N SER A 80 15.48 -2.20 7.18
CA SER A 80 14.75 -1.51 8.27
C SER A 80 14.40 -0.07 7.91
N SER A 81 15.25 0.60 7.14
CA SER A 81 14.98 1.98 6.71
C SER A 81 13.77 2.07 5.79
N TYR A 82 13.64 1.14 4.86
CA TYR A 82 12.47 1.09 3.98
C TYR A 82 11.20 0.77 4.77
N GLN A 83 11.27 -0.21 5.66
CA GLN A 83 10.13 -0.59 6.50
C GLN A 83 9.65 0.57 7.35
N ALA A 84 10.58 1.33 7.94
CA ALA A 84 10.23 2.52 8.72
C ALA A 84 9.58 3.61 7.86
N ALA A 85 10.10 3.81 6.64
CA ALA A 85 9.53 4.78 5.70
C ALA A 85 8.13 4.39 5.25
N VAL A 86 7.88 3.10 5.02
CA VAL A 86 6.55 2.57 4.72
C VAL A 86 5.60 2.86 5.88
N ALA A 87 6.02 2.54 7.10
CA ALA A 87 5.18 2.76 8.29
C ALA A 87 4.81 4.23 8.44
N ARG A 88 5.79 5.14 8.31
CA ARG A 88 5.53 6.58 8.40
C ARG A 88 4.57 7.07 7.31
N SER A 89 4.71 6.55 6.09
CA SER A 89 3.85 6.92 4.96
C SER A 89 2.40 6.49 5.21
N ILE A 90 2.22 5.29 5.72
CA ILE A 90 0.88 4.76 6.03
C ILE A 90 0.23 5.57 7.14
N VAL A 91 0.96 5.88 8.21
CA VAL A 91 0.45 6.73 9.30
C VAL A 91 0.05 8.10 8.77
N SER A 92 0.86 8.73 7.95
CA SER A 92 0.55 10.02 7.34
C SER A 92 -0.72 9.94 6.48
N GLY A 93 -0.87 8.87 5.72
CA GLY A 93 -2.06 8.65 4.92
C GLY A 93 -3.32 8.49 5.76
N ILE A 94 -3.23 7.74 6.84
CA ILE A 94 -4.35 7.55 7.78
C ILE A 94 -4.71 8.89 8.45
N GLU A 95 -3.74 9.64 8.91
CA GLU A 95 -3.96 10.95 9.52
C GLU A 95 -4.60 11.93 8.55
N GLY A 96 -4.14 11.94 7.30
CA GLY A 96 -4.73 12.78 6.26
C GLY A 96 -6.18 12.41 5.98
N TYR A 97 -6.47 11.13 5.89
CA TYR A 97 -7.84 10.63 5.74
C TYR A 97 -8.72 11.05 6.93
N ASP A 98 -8.23 10.86 8.13
CA ASP A 98 -8.98 11.15 9.37
C ASP A 98 -9.34 12.62 9.46
N ARG A 99 -8.42 13.52 9.09
CA ARG A 99 -8.68 14.97 9.08
C ARG A 99 -9.72 15.38 8.02
N ALA A 100 -9.77 14.67 6.88
CA ALA A 100 -10.65 15.02 5.77
C ALA A 100 -12.06 14.43 5.90
N TYR A 101 -12.17 13.33 6.62
CA TYR A 101 -13.43 12.56 6.72
C TYR A 101 -13.72 12.17 8.16
#